data_f29bd6664b73b60c58f9a8952e13a575
#
_entry.id   f29bd6664b73b60c58f9a8952e13a575
#
_cell.length_a   1.000
_cell.length_b   1.000
_cell.length_c   1.000
_cell.angle_alpha   90.00
_cell.angle_beta   90.00
_cell.angle_gamma   90.00
#
_symmetry.space_group_name_H-M   'P 1'
#
loop_
_entity.id
_entity.type
_entity.pdbx_description
1 polymer ?
#
loop_
_entity_poly.entity_id
_entity_poly.type
_entity_poly.pdbx_seq_one_letter_code
_entity_poly.pdbx_strand_id
1 'polypeptide(L)'
;MKIIPIAADSLGTRSMATFVKTDDCNICIDPSVSLGPKRYGLPPHPMEYEKLDEHWKGIREYAGKSDILILTHYHYDHHDPDTPEIYRDKTVFIKHPEENINRSQKVRAAYFLKQINGMPEKLEYADGREFSFGNTTIRFSDAVFHGTGNRLGYVVEVSIREGGDCFVFTSDVEGPNTKEQTEFIITENPDTAYLDGPLSYMLGYRYSYESLAGAVENILRILKETDMEKLIIDHHLLRDMNWKEKIARVFEAGKEVLTAAEFQGTSNNLLEARRKELFKEHPVRGSACMVKGVEE
;
A
#
# COMPACT_ATOMS: atom_id res chain seq x y z
N MET A 1 -12.11 -7.76 -14.59
CA MET A 1 -11.35 -6.71 -13.84
C MET A 1 -9.86 -6.77 -14.18
N LYS A 2 -9.14 -5.64 -14.28
CA LYS A 2 -7.67 -5.58 -14.49
C LYS A 2 -7.00 -4.83 -13.34
N ILE A 3 -6.03 -5.47 -12.68
CA ILE A 3 -5.28 -4.93 -11.53
C ILE A 3 -3.85 -4.65 -11.97
N ILE A 4 -3.32 -3.47 -11.66
CA ILE A 4 -1.95 -3.04 -12.01
C ILE A 4 -1.33 -2.36 -10.78
N PRO A 5 -0.47 -3.03 -10.00
CA PRO A 5 0.40 -2.35 -9.06
C PRO A 5 1.31 -1.37 -9.82
N ILE A 6 1.25 -0.07 -9.52
CA ILE A 6 2.00 0.97 -10.27
C ILE A 6 3.38 1.15 -9.64
N ALA A 7 3.44 1.15 -8.33
CA ALA A 7 4.64 1.28 -7.54
C ALA A 7 4.52 0.41 -6.28
N ALA A 8 5.63 -0.18 -5.86
CA ALA A 8 5.69 -1.08 -4.70
C ALA A 8 7.13 -1.21 -4.20
N ASP A 9 7.32 -1.73 -2.99
CA ASP A 9 8.66 -2.01 -2.45
C ASP A 9 9.39 -3.07 -3.31
N SER A 10 8.67 -4.06 -3.84
CA SER A 10 9.25 -5.04 -4.81
C SER A 10 9.62 -4.41 -6.16
N LEU A 11 9.05 -3.27 -6.51
CA LEU A 11 9.36 -2.50 -7.71
C LEU A 11 10.44 -1.43 -7.47
N GLY A 12 10.83 -1.19 -6.20
CA GLY A 12 11.99 -0.36 -5.83
C GLY A 12 11.69 0.90 -5.05
N THR A 13 10.44 1.17 -4.64
CA THR A 13 10.09 2.34 -3.82
C THR A 13 9.02 1.98 -2.81
N ARG A 14 8.92 2.74 -1.72
CA ARG A 14 7.80 2.62 -0.78
C ARG A 14 6.52 3.10 -1.43
N SER A 15 5.59 2.21 -1.63
CA SER A 15 4.27 2.48 -2.18
C SER A 15 3.43 1.20 -2.18
N MET A 16 2.12 1.36 -2.27
CA MET A 16 1.17 0.34 -2.69
C MET A 16 0.26 0.88 -3.81
N ALA A 17 0.69 1.92 -4.53
CA ALA A 17 -0.12 2.55 -5.58
C ALA A 17 -0.61 1.53 -6.59
N THR A 18 -1.92 1.38 -6.70
CA THR A 18 -2.55 0.35 -7.52
C THR A 18 -3.65 0.94 -8.40
N PHE A 19 -3.62 0.61 -9.69
CA PHE A 19 -4.69 0.93 -10.62
C PHE A 19 -5.57 -0.30 -10.83
N VAL A 20 -6.89 -0.10 -10.71
CA VAL A 20 -7.90 -1.12 -10.99
C VAL A 20 -8.82 -0.60 -12.08
N LYS A 21 -8.96 -1.38 -13.15
CA LYS A 21 -9.89 -1.09 -14.23
C LYS A 21 -11.03 -2.10 -14.22
N THR A 22 -12.24 -1.59 -14.14
CA THR A 22 -13.49 -2.31 -14.38
C THR A 22 -14.11 -1.86 -15.70
N ASP A 23 -15.25 -2.44 -16.08
CA ASP A 23 -16.00 -2.00 -17.26
C ASP A 23 -16.69 -0.65 -17.02
N ASP A 24 -16.99 -0.31 -15.76
CA ASP A 24 -17.74 0.89 -15.38
C ASP A 24 -16.84 2.08 -15.00
N CYS A 25 -15.66 1.84 -14.42
CA CYS A 25 -14.77 2.90 -13.94
C CYS A 25 -13.29 2.48 -13.82
N ASN A 26 -12.43 3.49 -13.85
CA ASN A 26 -11.01 3.36 -13.56
C ASN A 26 -10.74 3.92 -12.16
N ILE A 27 -10.06 3.15 -11.33
CA ILE A 27 -9.82 3.44 -9.92
C ILE A 27 -8.31 3.47 -9.68
N CYS A 28 -7.79 4.49 -8.99
CA CYS A 28 -6.42 4.48 -8.49
C CYS A 28 -6.44 4.55 -6.96
N ILE A 29 -5.82 3.56 -6.33
CA ILE A 29 -5.73 3.43 -4.87
C ILE A 29 -4.35 3.91 -4.45
N ASP A 30 -4.30 4.76 -3.40
CA ASP A 30 -3.10 5.29 -2.77
C ASP A 30 -2.07 5.85 -3.78
N PRO A 31 -2.45 6.89 -4.56
CA PRO A 31 -1.65 7.39 -5.68
C PRO A 31 -0.44 8.20 -5.21
N SER A 32 0.47 7.56 -4.48
CA SER A 32 1.70 8.17 -3.99
C SER A 32 2.86 7.20 -3.88
N VAL A 33 4.05 7.74 -3.72
CA VAL A 33 5.31 7.00 -3.61
C VAL A 33 6.31 7.79 -2.78
N SER A 34 7.09 7.11 -1.96
CA SER A 34 8.15 7.73 -1.18
C SER A 34 9.42 6.87 -1.09
N LEU A 35 10.45 7.39 -0.43
CA LEU A 35 11.67 6.65 -0.09
C LEU A 35 11.88 6.66 1.42
N GLY A 36 12.39 5.56 1.96
CA GLY A 36 12.85 5.51 3.33
C GLY A 36 13.99 6.51 3.55
N PRO A 37 13.82 7.55 4.42
CA PRO A 37 14.80 8.63 4.55
C PRO A 37 16.17 8.14 5.02
N LYS A 38 16.19 7.10 5.85
CA LYS A 38 17.41 6.41 6.28
C LYS A 38 17.19 4.91 6.38
N ARG A 39 18.13 4.13 5.84
CA ARG A 39 18.22 2.68 6.01
C ARG A 39 19.67 2.31 6.26
N TYR A 40 19.97 1.53 7.30
CA TYR A 40 21.37 1.19 7.71
C TYR A 40 22.25 2.42 7.98
N GLY A 41 21.64 3.55 8.40
CA GLY A 41 22.34 4.83 8.58
C GLY A 41 22.64 5.59 7.26
N LEU A 42 22.26 5.04 6.11
CA LEU A 42 22.50 5.62 4.78
C LEU A 42 21.24 6.35 4.26
N PRO A 43 21.41 7.49 3.55
CA PRO A 43 20.34 8.11 2.79
C PRO A 43 19.96 7.25 1.58
N PRO A 44 18.86 7.55 0.87
CA PRO A 44 18.54 6.87 -0.38
C PRO A 44 19.70 6.94 -1.40
N HIS A 45 19.90 5.87 -2.13
CA HIS A 45 20.87 5.80 -3.22
C HIS A 45 20.33 6.54 -4.46
N PRO A 46 21.18 7.12 -5.36
CA PRO A 46 20.71 7.73 -6.60
C PRO A 46 19.76 6.86 -7.43
N MET A 47 19.98 5.55 -7.50
CA MET A 47 19.08 4.62 -8.18
C MET A 47 17.69 4.56 -7.57
N GLU A 48 17.54 4.81 -6.25
CA GLU A 48 16.24 4.89 -5.60
C GLU A 48 15.50 6.17 -6.02
N TYR A 49 16.20 7.30 -6.18
CA TYR A 49 15.61 8.55 -6.69
C TYR A 49 15.20 8.43 -8.17
N GLU A 50 16.01 7.77 -9.00
CA GLU A 50 15.64 7.49 -10.40
C GLU A 50 14.35 6.66 -10.47
N LYS A 51 14.22 5.65 -9.60
CA LYS A 51 13.03 4.80 -9.52
C LYS A 51 11.84 5.56 -8.94
N LEU A 52 12.05 6.46 -7.96
CA LEU A 52 11.02 7.35 -7.44
C LEU A 52 10.42 8.22 -8.56
N ASP A 53 11.27 8.85 -9.38
CA ASP A 53 10.83 9.69 -10.50
C ASP A 53 10.06 8.88 -11.56
N GLU A 54 10.50 7.65 -11.85
CA GLU A 54 9.83 6.74 -12.78
C GLU A 54 8.42 6.38 -12.26
N HIS A 55 8.33 5.93 -11.00
CA HIS A 55 7.05 5.56 -10.39
C HIS A 55 6.11 6.75 -10.27
N TRP A 56 6.63 7.93 -9.93
CA TRP A 56 5.82 9.15 -9.86
C TRP A 56 5.19 9.51 -11.21
N LYS A 57 5.95 9.34 -12.31
CA LYS A 57 5.40 9.52 -13.68
C LYS A 57 4.28 8.53 -13.94
N GLY A 58 4.48 7.25 -13.60
CA GLY A 58 3.45 6.21 -13.73
C GLY A 58 2.20 6.51 -12.92
N ILE A 59 2.36 6.88 -11.64
CA ILE A 59 1.24 7.24 -10.76
C ILE A 59 0.43 8.38 -11.33
N ARG A 60 1.07 9.48 -11.79
CA ARG A 60 0.37 10.60 -12.42
C ARG A 60 -0.35 10.20 -13.71
N GLU A 61 0.24 9.32 -14.51
CA GLU A 61 -0.39 8.82 -15.72
C GLU A 61 -1.66 8.02 -15.40
N TYR A 62 -1.60 7.07 -14.46
CA TYR A 62 -2.74 6.25 -14.08
C TYR A 62 -3.80 7.05 -13.29
N ALA A 63 -3.40 7.94 -12.38
CA ALA A 63 -4.31 8.86 -11.72
C ALA A 63 -5.04 9.76 -12.72
N GLY A 64 -4.34 10.23 -13.77
CA GLY A 64 -4.94 11.00 -14.86
C GLY A 64 -6.03 10.26 -15.64
N LYS A 65 -5.88 8.91 -15.77
CA LYS A 65 -6.86 8.03 -16.45
C LYS A 65 -8.00 7.56 -15.54
N SER A 66 -7.89 7.81 -14.23
CA SER A 66 -8.86 7.32 -13.25
C SER A 66 -10.05 8.27 -13.12
N ASP A 67 -11.22 7.70 -12.90
CA ASP A 67 -12.46 8.38 -12.56
C ASP A 67 -12.55 8.57 -11.04
N ILE A 68 -11.95 7.62 -10.30
CA ILE A 68 -12.00 7.51 -8.85
C ILE A 68 -10.59 7.43 -8.29
N LEU A 69 -10.31 8.23 -7.24
CA LEU A 69 -9.10 8.10 -6.42
C LEU A 69 -9.50 7.70 -5.00
N ILE A 70 -8.74 6.78 -4.41
CA ILE A 70 -8.94 6.28 -3.04
C ILE A 70 -7.70 6.55 -2.22
N LEU A 71 -7.86 7.16 -1.04
CA LEU A 71 -6.83 7.29 0.00
C LEU A 71 -7.23 6.47 1.21
N THR A 72 -6.45 5.45 1.49
CA THR A 72 -6.72 4.53 2.60
C THR A 72 -6.24 5.06 3.94
N HIS A 73 -5.24 5.95 3.94
CA HIS A 73 -4.74 6.67 5.12
C HIS A 73 -3.78 7.81 4.71
N TYR A 74 -3.15 8.48 5.71
CA TYR A 74 -2.41 9.72 5.48
C TYR A 74 -0.89 9.59 5.72
N HIS A 75 -0.27 8.47 5.32
CA HIS A 75 1.18 8.40 5.17
C HIS A 75 1.60 8.82 3.75
N TYR A 76 2.79 9.45 3.61
CA TYR A 76 3.20 10.09 2.35
C TYR A 76 3.53 9.11 1.22
N ASP A 77 3.74 7.83 1.51
CA ASP A 77 3.84 6.77 0.52
C ASP A 77 2.48 6.32 -0.04
N HIS A 78 1.36 6.84 0.52
CA HIS A 78 -0.01 6.58 0.07
C HIS A 78 -0.74 7.82 -0.43
N HIS A 79 -0.36 9.02 0.01
CA HIS A 79 -0.92 10.27 -0.51
C HIS A 79 0.17 11.33 -0.66
N ASP A 80 0.05 12.16 -1.69
CA ASP A 80 0.90 13.34 -1.87
C ASP A 80 0.05 14.61 -1.84
N PRO A 81 0.25 15.48 -0.84
CA PRO A 81 -0.44 16.77 -0.78
C PRO A 81 0.18 17.83 -1.70
N ASP A 82 1.38 17.59 -2.24
CA ASP A 82 2.12 18.57 -3.04
C ASP A 82 1.80 18.46 -4.55
N THR A 83 1.00 17.46 -4.95
CA THR A 83 0.52 17.28 -6.33
C THR A 83 -1.02 17.23 -6.36
N PRO A 84 -1.72 18.26 -5.83
CA PRO A 84 -3.17 18.24 -5.64
C PRO A 84 -3.96 18.18 -6.95
N GLU A 85 -3.37 18.55 -8.08
CA GLU A 85 -4.01 18.54 -9.39
C GLU A 85 -4.46 17.14 -9.87
N ILE A 86 -3.89 16.06 -9.34
CA ILE A 86 -4.31 14.69 -9.69
C ILE A 86 -5.73 14.37 -9.22
N TYR A 87 -6.24 15.09 -8.21
CA TYR A 87 -7.58 14.93 -7.63
C TYR A 87 -8.66 15.75 -8.34
N ARG A 88 -8.28 16.61 -9.31
CA ARG A 88 -9.22 17.52 -9.99
C ARG A 88 -10.25 16.74 -10.81
N ASP A 89 -11.53 17.19 -10.69
CA ASP A 89 -12.68 16.69 -11.44
C ASP A 89 -12.90 15.17 -11.29
N LYS A 90 -12.53 14.61 -10.11
CA LYS A 90 -12.65 13.17 -9.80
C LYS A 90 -13.52 12.92 -8.59
N THR A 91 -14.09 11.72 -8.50
CA THR A 91 -14.61 11.21 -7.23
C THR A 91 -13.46 10.75 -6.36
N VAL A 92 -13.37 11.28 -5.14
CA VAL A 92 -12.28 10.96 -4.19
C VAL A 92 -12.86 10.37 -2.92
N PHE A 93 -12.47 9.15 -2.60
CA PHE A 93 -12.76 8.49 -1.32
C PHE A 93 -11.55 8.58 -0.42
N ILE A 94 -11.75 9.04 0.81
CA ILE A 94 -10.66 9.20 1.77
C ILE A 94 -11.01 8.56 3.11
N LYS A 95 -10.01 8.02 3.79
CA LYS A 95 -10.10 7.68 5.21
C LYS A 95 -10.65 8.88 6.00
N HIS A 96 -11.57 8.64 6.95
CA HIS A 96 -12.14 9.74 7.75
C HIS A 96 -11.03 10.55 8.43
N PRO A 97 -10.97 11.90 8.22
CA PRO A 97 -9.82 12.71 8.62
C PRO A 97 -9.78 13.05 10.11
N GLU A 98 -10.84 12.73 10.86
CA GLU A 98 -10.98 13.08 12.27
C GLU A 98 -11.32 11.90 13.19
N GLU A 99 -11.90 10.82 12.64
CA GLU A 99 -12.33 9.65 13.39
C GLU A 99 -11.37 8.48 13.20
N ASN A 100 -11.12 7.70 14.28
CA ASN A 100 -10.20 6.58 14.26
C ASN A 100 -8.90 6.95 13.54
N ILE A 101 -8.19 7.94 14.08
CA ILE A 101 -6.99 8.52 13.46
C ILE A 101 -6.03 8.99 14.57
N ASN A 102 -4.73 8.84 14.39
CA ASN A 102 -3.77 9.41 15.33
C ASN A 102 -3.49 10.88 15.02
N ARG A 103 -2.79 11.56 15.95
CA ARG A 103 -2.49 12.99 15.82
C ARG A 103 -1.70 13.32 14.55
N SER A 104 -0.73 12.50 14.18
CA SER A 104 0.12 12.74 13.01
C SER A 104 -0.68 12.64 11.71
N GLN A 105 -1.46 11.57 11.54
CA GLN A 105 -2.33 11.41 10.38
C GLN A 105 -3.39 12.53 10.31
N LYS A 106 -3.95 12.96 11.47
CA LYS A 106 -4.93 14.08 11.51
C LYS A 106 -4.35 15.39 10.99
N VAL A 107 -3.10 15.71 11.36
CA VAL A 107 -2.41 16.92 10.85
C VAL A 107 -2.18 16.83 9.34
N ARG A 108 -1.74 15.67 8.85
CA ARG A 108 -1.53 15.42 7.41
C ARG A 108 -2.85 15.46 6.63
N ALA A 109 -3.92 14.88 7.17
CA ALA A 109 -5.27 14.94 6.59
C ALA A 109 -5.76 16.38 6.45
N ALA A 110 -5.62 17.20 7.50
CA ALA A 110 -6.02 18.60 7.46
C ALA A 110 -5.21 19.41 6.42
N TYR A 111 -3.91 19.15 6.30
CA TYR A 111 -3.07 19.77 5.28
C TYR A 111 -3.51 19.31 3.87
N PHE A 112 -3.66 18.01 3.65
CA PHE A 112 -4.11 17.45 2.38
C PHE A 112 -5.47 18.03 1.94
N LEU A 113 -6.47 18.03 2.82
CA LEU A 113 -7.80 18.57 2.52
C LEU A 113 -7.75 20.07 2.14
N LYS A 114 -6.84 20.83 2.76
CA LYS A 114 -6.61 22.23 2.39
C LYS A 114 -6.05 22.35 0.96
N GLN A 115 -5.12 21.46 0.56
CA GLN A 115 -4.52 21.51 -0.76
C GLN A 115 -5.51 21.14 -1.89
N ILE A 116 -6.35 20.13 -1.67
CA ILE A 116 -7.31 19.65 -2.68
C ILE A 116 -8.65 20.41 -2.65
N ASN A 117 -8.81 21.41 -1.78
CA ASN A 117 -10.08 22.11 -1.60
C ASN A 117 -10.64 22.67 -2.92
N GLY A 118 -11.85 22.25 -3.28
CA GLY A 118 -12.53 22.65 -4.51
C GLY A 118 -11.99 22.01 -5.80
N MET A 119 -11.08 21.02 -5.70
CA MET A 119 -10.55 20.30 -6.87
C MET A 119 -11.36 19.05 -7.22
N PRO A 120 -11.69 18.13 -6.28
CA PRO A 120 -12.53 16.99 -6.59
C PRO A 120 -13.93 17.41 -7.05
N GLU A 121 -14.50 16.67 -7.99
CA GLU A 121 -15.94 16.75 -8.29
C GLU A 121 -16.76 16.29 -7.08
N LYS A 122 -16.30 15.21 -6.43
CA LYS A 122 -16.94 14.64 -5.25
C LYS A 122 -15.88 14.16 -4.26
N LEU A 123 -16.04 14.51 -2.98
CA LEU A 123 -15.20 14.04 -1.88
C LEU A 123 -16.08 13.35 -0.84
N GLU A 124 -15.76 12.10 -0.52
CA GLU A 124 -16.52 11.27 0.42
C GLU A 124 -15.59 10.60 1.45
N TYR A 125 -16.06 10.48 2.68
CA TYR A 125 -15.39 9.68 3.69
C TYR A 125 -15.76 8.21 3.50
N ALA A 126 -14.77 7.34 3.54
CA ALA A 126 -14.85 5.96 3.09
C ALA A 126 -15.26 4.95 4.18
N ASP A 127 -14.82 5.16 5.42
CA ASP A 127 -14.86 4.20 6.53
C ASP A 127 -16.23 3.50 6.68
N GLY A 128 -16.25 2.17 6.58
CA GLY A 128 -17.43 1.33 6.74
C GLY A 128 -18.51 1.50 5.67
N ARG A 129 -18.21 2.16 4.55
CA ARG A 129 -19.22 2.51 3.53
C ARG A 129 -19.04 1.70 2.26
N GLU A 130 -20.10 1.68 1.47
CA GLU A 130 -20.15 1.03 0.16
C GLU A 130 -20.70 2.01 -0.89
N PHE A 131 -20.15 1.93 -2.11
CA PHE A 131 -20.54 2.78 -3.24
C PHE A 131 -20.64 1.94 -4.51
N SER A 132 -21.62 2.21 -5.35
CA SER A 132 -21.87 1.49 -6.60
C SER A 132 -21.73 2.40 -7.81
N PHE A 133 -21.08 1.89 -8.84
CA PHE A 133 -20.87 2.53 -10.15
C PHE A 133 -21.21 1.49 -11.22
N GLY A 134 -22.42 1.55 -11.75
CA GLY A 134 -22.92 0.50 -12.65
C GLY A 134 -22.93 -0.87 -11.98
N ASN A 135 -22.16 -1.83 -12.51
CA ASN A 135 -21.99 -3.18 -11.95
C ASN A 135 -20.77 -3.29 -11.00
N THR A 136 -20.01 -2.20 -10.86
CA THR A 136 -18.86 -2.14 -9.96
C THR A 136 -19.28 -1.66 -8.58
N THR A 137 -18.92 -2.41 -7.55
CA THR A 137 -19.13 -2.05 -6.14
C THR A 137 -17.78 -1.86 -5.46
N ILE A 138 -17.60 -0.73 -4.78
CA ILE A 138 -16.44 -0.43 -3.94
C ILE A 138 -16.92 -0.41 -2.49
N ARG A 139 -16.40 -1.33 -1.67
CA ARG A 139 -16.70 -1.42 -0.24
C ARG A 139 -15.45 -1.17 0.58
N PHE A 140 -15.61 -0.43 1.67
CA PHE A 140 -14.54 -0.12 2.61
C PHE A 140 -14.80 -0.82 3.94
N SER A 141 -13.73 -1.29 4.57
CA SER A 141 -13.80 -1.76 5.96
C SER A 141 -14.10 -0.61 6.92
N ASP A 142 -14.55 -0.93 8.12
CA ASP A 142 -14.35 -0.03 9.24
C ASP A 142 -12.86 0.28 9.39
N ALA A 143 -12.52 1.37 10.06
CA ALA A 143 -11.13 1.71 10.30
C ALA A 143 -10.44 0.63 11.15
N VAL A 144 -9.40 0.01 10.60
CA VAL A 144 -8.55 -0.97 11.27
C VAL A 144 -7.22 -0.35 11.68
N PHE A 145 -6.48 -0.98 12.59
CA PHE A 145 -5.17 -0.47 12.98
C PHE A 145 -4.17 -0.50 11.83
N HIS A 146 -3.37 0.53 11.73
CA HIS A 146 -2.12 0.46 10.99
C HIS A 146 -1.13 -0.39 11.80
N GLY A 147 -0.96 -1.65 11.40
CA GLY A 147 -0.17 -2.62 12.12
C GLY A 147 -0.88 -3.23 13.35
N THR A 148 -0.14 -3.40 14.45
CA THR A 148 -0.59 -4.15 15.64
C THR A 148 -1.42 -3.34 16.62
N GLY A 149 -1.59 -2.02 16.42
CA GLY A 149 -2.28 -1.15 17.36
C GLY A 149 -2.37 0.29 16.87
N ASN A 150 -2.95 1.17 17.68
CA ASN A 150 -3.30 2.55 17.32
C ASN A 150 -2.12 3.53 17.21
N ARG A 151 -0.89 3.10 17.48
CA ARG A 151 0.29 3.99 17.54
C ARG A 151 0.54 4.70 16.20
N LEU A 152 0.47 3.97 15.09
CA LEU A 152 0.65 4.50 13.74
C LEU A 152 -0.66 5.02 13.14
N GLY A 153 -1.76 4.90 13.87
CA GLY A 153 -3.10 5.32 13.46
C GLY A 153 -3.89 4.18 12.86
N TYR A 154 -4.70 4.50 11.87
CA TYR A 154 -5.67 3.58 11.28
C TYR A 154 -5.65 3.71 9.76
N VAL A 155 -6.07 2.65 9.11
CA VAL A 155 -6.28 2.55 7.67
C VAL A 155 -7.69 2.03 7.37
N VAL A 156 -8.14 2.11 6.13
CA VAL A 156 -9.29 1.36 5.63
C VAL A 156 -8.83 0.38 4.55
N GLU A 157 -9.36 -0.82 4.60
CA GLU A 157 -9.21 -1.82 3.54
C GLU A 157 -10.27 -1.57 2.48
N VAL A 158 -9.99 -1.97 1.24
CA VAL A 158 -10.86 -1.71 0.09
C VAL A 158 -11.17 -3.01 -0.62
N SER A 159 -12.45 -3.29 -0.87
CA SER A 159 -12.91 -4.35 -1.76
C SER A 159 -13.51 -3.74 -3.02
N ILE A 160 -13.14 -4.25 -4.18
CA ILE A 160 -13.70 -3.88 -5.49
C ILE A 160 -14.29 -5.13 -6.13
N ARG A 161 -15.59 -5.09 -6.44
CA ARG A 161 -16.32 -6.18 -7.07
C ARG A 161 -16.86 -5.75 -8.43
N GLU A 162 -16.73 -6.65 -9.40
CA GLU A 162 -17.35 -6.49 -10.72
C GLU A 162 -17.80 -7.87 -11.23
N GLY A 163 -19.11 -8.06 -11.37
CA GLY A 163 -19.65 -9.38 -11.73
C GLY A 163 -19.26 -10.46 -10.74
N GLY A 164 -18.51 -11.48 -11.19
CA GLY A 164 -17.97 -12.54 -10.34
C GLY A 164 -16.61 -12.24 -9.75
N ASP A 165 -15.89 -11.24 -10.23
CA ASP A 165 -14.53 -10.90 -9.80
C ASP A 165 -14.53 -10.06 -8.51
N CYS A 166 -13.63 -10.36 -7.59
CA CYS A 166 -13.43 -9.60 -6.36
C CYS A 166 -11.93 -9.38 -6.09
N PHE A 167 -11.56 -8.12 -5.88
CA PHE A 167 -10.21 -7.71 -5.48
C PHE A 167 -10.25 -7.03 -4.12
N VAL A 168 -9.37 -7.43 -3.20
CA VAL A 168 -9.19 -6.76 -1.90
C VAL A 168 -7.79 -6.16 -1.82
N PHE A 169 -7.73 -4.90 -1.39
CA PHE A 169 -6.52 -4.14 -1.10
C PHE A 169 -6.51 -3.77 0.38
N THR A 170 -5.48 -4.19 1.13
CA THR A 170 -5.49 -4.07 2.59
C THR A 170 -4.97 -2.76 3.13
N SER A 171 -4.22 -1.97 2.31
CA SER A 171 -3.42 -0.88 2.86
C SER A 171 -2.41 -1.38 3.92
N ASP A 172 -1.88 -0.50 4.76
CA ASP A 172 -0.79 -0.75 5.72
C ASP A 172 -1.27 -1.45 6.99
N VAL A 173 -1.59 -2.73 6.88
CA VAL A 173 -1.98 -3.57 8.02
C VAL A 173 -0.79 -4.21 8.73
N GLU A 174 0.42 -4.14 8.15
CA GLU A 174 1.66 -4.76 8.67
C GLU A 174 1.48 -6.24 9.04
N GLY A 175 0.61 -6.97 8.28
CA GLY A 175 0.35 -8.34 8.70
C GLY A 175 -0.47 -9.19 7.76
N PRO A 176 -1.81 -9.39 8.02
CA PRO A 176 -2.69 -8.81 9.06
C PRO A 176 -2.42 -9.34 10.47
N ASN A 177 -2.48 -8.44 11.47
CA ASN A 177 -2.17 -8.78 12.86
C ASN A 177 -3.40 -8.97 13.73
N THR A 178 -4.53 -8.33 13.36
CA THR A 178 -5.76 -8.32 14.18
C THR A 178 -6.88 -9.11 13.52
N LYS A 179 -7.89 -9.44 14.31
CA LYS A 179 -9.09 -10.13 13.83
C LYS A 179 -9.81 -9.28 12.79
N GLU A 180 -9.96 -7.99 13.04
CA GLU A 180 -10.69 -7.06 12.18
C GLU A 180 -10.06 -6.98 10.78
N GLN A 181 -8.74 -6.87 10.69
CA GLN A 181 -7.97 -6.88 9.44
C GLN A 181 -8.16 -8.19 8.65
N THR A 182 -8.30 -9.32 9.35
CA THR A 182 -8.46 -10.64 8.76
C THR A 182 -9.90 -10.90 8.29
N GLU A 183 -10.89 -10.53 9.13
CA GLU A 183 -12.30 -10.80 8.88
C GLU A 183 -12.85 -10.05 7.67
N PHE A 184 -12.38 -8.84 7.39
CA PHE A 184 -12.78 -8.11 6.19
C PHE A 184 -12.41 -8.91 4.93
N ILE A 185 -11.15 -9.37 4.83
CA ILE A 185 -10.68 -10.15 3.67
C ILE A 185 -11.48 -11.45 3.52
N ILE A 186 -11.68 -12.18 4.64
CA ILE A 186 -12.44 -13.44 4.62
C ILE A 186 -13.91 -13.20 4.21
N THR A 187 -14.54 -12.14 4.74
CA THR A 187 -15.93 -11.81 4.42
C THR A 187 -16.09 -11.43 2.96
N GLU A 188 -15.14 -10.69 2.41
CA GLU A 188 -15.14 -10.29 1.00
C GLU A 188 -14.86 -11.48 0.07
N ASN A 189 -14.17 -12.53 0.53
CA ASN A 189 -13.84 -13.72 -0.25
C ASN A 189 -13.30 -13.37 -1.66
N PRO A 190 -12.13 -12.68 -1.76
CA PRO A 190 -11.62 -12.19 -3.04
C PRO A 190 -10.97 -13.29 -3.88
N ASP A 191 -10.98 -13.13 -5.21
CA ASP A 191 -10.17 -13.93 -6.15
C ASP A 191 -8.70 -13.52 -6.07
N THR A 192 -8.44 -12.23 -5.86
CA THR A 192 -7.10 -11.66 -5.70
C THR A 192 -7.08 -10.70 -4.52
N ALA A 193 -6.08 -10.81 -3.65
CA ALA A 193 -5.82 -9.80 -2.62
C ALA A 193 -4.42 -9.20 -2.79
N TYR A 194 -4.29 -7.89 -2.49
CA TYR A 194 -3.02 -7.21 -2.34
C TYR A 194 -2.84 -6.84 -0.86
N LEU A 195 -1.94 -7.54 -0.22
CA LEU A 195 -1.69 -7.52 1.21
C LEU A 195 -0.38 -6.82 1.52
N ASP A 196 -0.41 -5.88 2.46
CA ASP A 196 0.79 -5.41 3.16
C ASP A 196 1.24 -6.50 4.15
N GLY A 197 2.38 -7.08 3.88
CA GLY A 197 2.89 -8.19 4.67
C GLY A 197 3.54 -7.77 5.99
N PRO A 198 3.89 -8.74 6.84
CA PRO A 198 4.44 -8.51 8.18
C PRO A 198 5.67 -7.60 8.19
N LEU A 199 5.78 -6.73 9.21
CA LEU A 199 6.89 -5.80 9.42
C LEU A 199 8.18 -6.53 9.86
N SER A 200 8.58 -7.58 9.12
CA SER A 200 9.63 -8.52 9.53
C SER A 200 11.03 -7.88 9.64
N TYR A 201 11.30 -6.81 8.89
CA TYR A 201 12.56 -6.09 8.96
C TYR A 201 12.80 -5.34 10.29
N MET A 202 11.75 -5.20 11.12
CA MET A 202 11.79 -4.58 12.45
C MET A 202 11.64 -5.62 13.58
N LEU A 203 11.74 -6.91 13.23
CA LEU A 203 11.59 -8.02 14.17
C LEU A 203 12.56 -7.93 15.35
N GLY A 204 12.04 -8.09 16.57
CA GLY A 204 12.78 -7.94 17.82
C GLY A 204 13.00 -6.49 18.27
N TYR A 205 12.56 -5.50 17.52
CA TYR A 205 12.65 -4.07 17.87
C TYR A 205 11.27 -3.40 17.94
N ARG A 206 10.57 -3.25 16.82
CA ARG A 206 9.22 -2.65 16.75
C ARG A 206 8.11 -3.67 16.41
N TYR A 207 8.51 -4.86 16.03
CA TYR A 207 7.63 -5.96 15.69
C TYR A 207 8.04 -7.22 16.47
N SER A 208 7.11 -7.85 17.20
CA SER A 208 7.43 -9.00 18.03
C SER A 208 7.42 -10.31 17.24
N TYR A 209 8.04 -11.34 17.79
CA TYR A 209 7.98 -12.69 17.20
C TYR A 209 6.56 -13.26 17.26
N GLU A 210 5.77 -12.92 18.30
CA GLU A 210 4.36 -13.30 18.39
C GLU A 210 3.54 -12.61 17.31
N SER A 211 3.81 -11.31 17.04
CA SER A 211 3.13 -10.59 15.95
C SER A 211 3.43 -11.21 14.59
N LEU A 212 4.69 -11.58 14.33
CA LEU A 212 5.05 -12.28 13.09
C LEU A 212 4.32 -13.63 12.97
N ALA A 213 4.36 -14.43 14.04
CA ALA A 213 3.68 -15.73 14.06
C ALA A 213 2.15 -15.56 13.86
N GLY A 214 1.53 -14.61 14.56
CA GLY A 214 0.11 -14.30 14.42
C GLY A 214 -0.26 -13.84 13.02
N ALA A 215 0.55 -12.97 12.40
CA ALA A 215 0.34 -12.53 11.02
C ALA A 215 0.41 -13.71 10.02
N VAL A 216 1.40 -14.59 10.18
CA VAL A 216 1.50 -15.81 9.34
C VAL A 216 0.27 -16.71 9.51
N GLU A 217 -0.19 -16.95 10.75
CA GLU A 217 -1.41 -17.73 11.00
C GLU A 217 -2.65 -17.07 10.38
N ASN A 218 -2.78 -15.75 10.47
CA ASN A 218 -3.89 -15.02 9.86
C ASN A 218 -3.86 -15.11 8.33
N ILE A 219 -2.69 -14.98 7.70
CA ILE A 219 -2.54 -15.18 6.25
C ILE A 219 -2.95 -16.62 5.87
N LEU A 220 -2.47 -17.63 6.59
CA LEU A 220 -2.84 -19.03 6.33
C LEU A 220 -4.34 -19.26 6.51
N ARG A 221 -4.96 -18.61 7.49
CA ARG A 221 -6.40 -18.64 7.71
C ARG A 221 -7.15 -18.04 6.53
N ILE A 222 -6.73 -16.85 6.05
CA ILE A 222 -7.30 -16.21 4.85
C ILE A 222 -7.22 -17.15 3.65
N LEU A 223 -6.04 -17.72 3.36
CA LEU A 223 -5.85 -18.62 2.23
C LEU A 223 -6.69 -19.91 2.32
N LYS A 224 -7.00 -20.36 3.53
CA LYS A 224 -7.82 -21.54 3.79
C LYS A 224 -9.32 -21.27 3.72
N GLU A 225 -9.77 -20.12 4.23
CA GLU A 225 -11.19 -19.78 4.40
C GLU A 225 -11.76 -19.00 3.22
N THR A 226 -10.95 -18.68 2.20
CA THR A 226 -11.37 -18.01 0.98
C THR A 226 -11.11 -18.84 -0.27
N ASP A 227 -11.83 -18.53 -1.34
CA ASP A 227 -11.61 -19.09 -2.68
C ASP A 227 -10.47 -18.40 -3.44
N MET A 228 -9.72 -17.53 -2.77
CA MET A 228 -8.62 -16.74 -3.36
C MET A 228 -7.70 -17.60 -4.21
N GLU A 229 -7.44 -17.14 -5.42
CA GLU A 229 -6.48 -17.77 -6.34
C GLU A 229 -5.09 -17.16 -6.19
N LYS A 230 -5.02 -15.81 -6.04
CA LYS A 230 -3.76 -15.04 -6.02
C LYS A 230 -3.65 -14.15 -4.81
N LEU A 231 -2.54 -14.27 -4.09
CA LEU A 231 -2.13 -13.37 -3.03
C LEU A 231 -0.93 -12.56 -3.50
N ILE A 232 -1.10 -11.24 -3.68
CA ILE A 232 0.01 -10.31 -3.82
C ILE A 232 0.41 -9.91 -2.40
N ILE A 233 1.68 -10.10 -2.03
CA ILE A 233 2.21 -9.69 -0.72
C ILE A 233 3.45 -8.83 -0.93
N ASP A 234 3.46 -7.62 -0.35
CA ASP A 234 4.50 -6.63 -0.65
C ASP A 234 4.74 -5.67 0.51
N HIS A 235 5.18 -4.47 0.22
CA HIS A 235 5.34 -3.29 1.04
C HIS A 235 6.26 -3.54 2.26
N HIS A 236 5.76 -3.49 3.49
CA HIS A 236 6.61 -3.62 4.70
C HIS A 236 7.41 -4.91 4.73
N LEU A 237 6.86 -6.02 4.24
CA LEU A 237 7.56 -7.30 4.19
C LEU A 237 8.81 -7.24 3.30
N LEU A 238 8.72 -6.57 2.15
CA LEU A 238 9.78 -6.53 1.14
C LEU A 238 10.94 -5.60 1.49
N ARG A 239 10.86 -4.93 2.64
CA ARG A 239 11.98 -4.20 3.27
C ARG A 239 12.94 -5.14 4.03
N ASP A 240 12.69 -6.46 4.02
CA ASP A 240 13.52 -7.52 4.60
C ASP A 240 14.08 -8.42 3.49
N MET A 241 15.39 -8.52 3.36
CA MET A 241 16.02 -9.43 2.38
C MET A 241 15.71 -10.91 2.62
N ASN A 242 15.39 -11.28 3.87
CA ASN A 242 15.07 -12.66 4.26
C ASN A 242 13.55 -12.91 4.39
N TRP A 243 12.73 -12.09 3.75
CA TRP A 243 11.28 -12.13 3.89
C TRP A 243 10.65 -13.49 3.54
N LYS A 244 11.16 -14.20 2.53
CA LYS A 244 10.65 -15.53 2.12
C LYS A 244 10.76 -16.56 3.25
N GLU A 245 11.87 -16.53 3.99
CA GLU A 245 12.07 -17.41 5.15
C GLU A 245 11.11 -17.09 6.30
N LYS A 246 10.77 -15.80 6.48
CA LYS A 246 9.85 -15.33 7.53
C LYS A 246 8.42 -15.81 7.34
N ILE A 247 8.00 -16.00 6.09
CA ILE A 247 6.65 -16.43 5.73
C ILE A 247 6.66 -17.75 4.94
N ALA A 248 7.68 -18.59 5.11
CA ALA A 248 7.86 -19.83 4.34
C ALA A 248 6.58 -20.71 4.29
N ARG A 249 5.87 -20.83 5.42
CA ARG A 249 4.60 -21.58 5.51
C ARG A 249 3.49 -21.06 4.59
N VAL A 250 3.50 -19.77 4.25
CA VAL A 250 2.50 -19.18 3.36
C VAL A 250 2.66 -19.72 1.94
N PHE A 251 3.90 -19.94 1.48
CA PHE A 251 4.17 -20.55 0.17
C PHE A 251 3.78 -22.03 0.08
N GLU A 252 3.66 -22.71 1.23
CA GLU A 252 3.25 -24.12 1.31
C GLU A 252 1.73 -24.31 1.27
N ALA A 253 0.95 -23.21 1.32
CA ALA A 253 -0.52 -23.25 1.37
C ALA A 253 -1.20 -23.65 0.05
N GLY A 254 -0.43 -23.83 -1.04
CA GLY A 254 -0.97 -24.32 -2.33
C GLY A 254 -1.72 -23.26 -3.15
N LYS A 255 -1.61 -21.98 -2.80
CA LYS A 255 -2.13 -20.84 -3.57
C LYS A 255 -0.99 -20.08 -4.25
N GLU A 256 -1.28 -19.28 -5.27
CA GLU A 256 -0.28 -18.44 -5.93
C GLU A 256 0.04 -17.22 -5.06
N VAL A 257 1.27 -17.17 -4.50
CA VAL A 257 1.76 -16.08 -3.65
C VAL A 257 2.86 -15.34 -4.39
N LEU A 258 2.65 -14.07 -4.70
CA LEU A 258 3.48 -13.26 -5.57
C LEU A 258 3.80 -11.92 -4.90
N THR A 259 4.93 -11.30 -5.24
CA THR A 259 5.12 -9.87 -5.01
C THR A 259 4.41 -9.05 -6.09
N ALA A 260 4.30 -7.73 -5.91
CA ALA A 260 3.76 -6.85 -6.94
C ALA A 260 4.59 -6.91 -8.24
N ALA A 261 5.92 -7.03 -8.14
CA ALA A 261 6.80 -7.22 -9.29
C ALA A 261 6.54 -8.56 -10.00
N GLU A 262 6.48 -9.66 -9.24
CA GLU A 262 6.20 -10.99 -9.79
C GLU A 262 4.79 -11.07 -10.43
N PHE A 263 3.79 -10.40 -9.83
CA PHE A 263 2.44 -10.29 -10.41
C PHE A 263 2.44 -9.56 -11.76
N GLN A 264 3.35 -8.60 -11.96
CA GLN A 264 3.57 -7.95 -13.25
C GLN A 264 4.48 -8.75 -14.22
N GLY A 265 4.94 -9.93 -13.82
CA GLY A 265 5.86 -10.74 -14.63
C GLY A 265 7.30 -10.21 -14.67
N THR A 266 7.70 -9.41 -13.67
CA THR A 266 9.05 -8.85 -13.54
C THR A 266 9.76 -9.38 -12.29
N SER A 267 11.08 -9.19 -12.22
CA SER A 267 11.88 -9.59 -11.05
C SER A 267 11.79 -8.53 -9.95
N ASN A 268 11.89 -8.98 -8.70
CA ASN A 268 11.96 -8.10 -7.54
C ASN A 268 13.17 -7.15 -7.58
N ASN A 269 12.95 -5.87 -7.33
CA ASN A 269 13.95 -4.81 -7.27
C ASN A 269 13.94 -4.14 -5.89
N LEU A 270 14.43 -4.82 -4.86
CA LEU A 270 14.35 -4.42 -3.45
C LEU A 270 15.41 -3.36 -3.10
N LEU A 271 15.33 -2.15 -3.69
CA LEU A 271 16.37 -1.13 -3.57
C LEU A 271 16.61 -0.69 -2.12
N GLU A 272 15.55 -0.37 -1.35
CA GLU A 272 15.71 0.01 0.06
C GLU A 272 16.31 -1.11 0.91
N ALA A 273 15.82 -2.33 0.74
CA ALA A 273 16.29 -3.47 1.54
C ALA A 273 17.78 -3.75 1.30
N ARG A 274 18.26 -3.57 0.07
CA ARG A 274 19.67 -3.77 -0.32
C ARG A 274 20.48 -2.47 -0.42
N ARG A 275 20.02 -1.37 0.17
CA ARG A 275 20.71 -0.05 0.05
C ARG A 275 22.17 -0.09 0.45
N LYS A 276 22.53 -0.89 1.46
CA LYS A 276 23.93 -1.05 1.92
C LYS A 276 24.80 -1.69 0.83
N GLU A 277 24.27 -2.67 0.11
CA GLU A 277 24.90 -3.33 -1.03
C GLU A 277 25.01 -2.37 -2.20
N LEU A 278 23.97 -1.61 -2.51
CA LEU A 278 23.99 -0.60 -3.59
C LEU A 278 25.13 0.41 -3.42
N PHE A 279 25.35 0.94 -2.22
CA PHE A 279 26.46 1.86 -1.96
C PHE A 279 27.84 1.21 -2.10
N LYS A 280 27.94 -0.12 -1.95
CA LYS A 280 29.20 -0.86 -2.19
C LYS A 280 29.43 -1.14 -3.68
N GLU A 281 28.39 -1.59 -4.37
CA GLU A 281 28.42 -1.96 -5.80
C GLU A 281 28.53 -0.71 -6.69
N HIS A 282 27.87 0.37 -6.31
CA HIS A 282 27.77 1.64 -7.02
C HIS A 282 28.17 2.82 -6.11
N PRO A 283 29.45 3.00 -5.78
CA PRO A 283 29.89 4.06 -4.87
C PRO A 283 29.55 5.46 -5.40
N VAL A 284 28.85 6.25 -4.60
CA VAL A 284 28.54 7.65 -4.93
C VAL A 284 29.75 8.52 -4.61
N ARG A 285 30.41 9.07 -5.62
CA ARG A 285 31.52 10.02 -5.45
C ARG A 285 30.98 11.40 -5.15
N GLY A 286 31.28 11.93 -3.97
CA GLY A 286 31.23 13.33 -3.51
C GLY A 286 30.06 14.19 -3.97
N SER A 287 29.26 14.72 -3.01
CA SER A 287 28.39 15.91 -3.14
C SER A 287 27.00 15.77 -3.79
N ALA A 288 26.36 14.61 -3.76
CA ALA A 288 24.92 14.51 -4.08
C ALA A 288 24.03 14.48 -2.80
N CYS A 289 24.53 14.95 -1.66
CA CYS A 289 23.74 14.97 -0.43
C CYS A 289 23.12 16.36 -0.18
N MET A 290 22.28 16.83 -1.14
CA MET A 290 21.36 17.94 -0.90
C MET A 290 20.07 17.66 -1.67
N VAL A 291 19.19 16.90 -1.06
CA VAL A 291 17.78 16.88 -1.46
C VAL A 291 16.95 17.30 -0.26
N LYS A 292 16.11 18.30 -0.52
CA LYS A 292 15.19 18.92 0.42
C LYS A 292 14.28 17.88 1.07
N GLY A 293 14.19 17.98 2.39
CA GLY A 293 13.02 17.74 3.22
C GLY A 293 12.20 16.49 2.95
N VAL A 294 12.59 15.38 3.59
CA VAL A 294 11.62 14.39 4.07
C VAL A 294 11.72 14.49 5.60
N GLU A 295 10.89 15.32 6.19
CA GLU A 295 10.68 15.32 7.63
C GLU A 295 9.74 14.15 7.99
N GLU A 296 10.14 13.41 9.04
CA GLU A 296 9.37 12.31 9.66
C GLU A 296 8.03 12.80 10.25
#